data_1e05777b6f9ab18a60d65091c6fdf192
#
_entry.id   1e05777b6f9ab18a60d65091c6fdf192
#
_cell.length_a   1.000
_cell.length_b   1.000
_cell.length_c   1.000
_cell.angle_alpha   90.00
_cell.angle_beta   90.00
_cell.angle_gamma   90.00
#
_symmetry.space_group_name_H-M   'P 1'
#
loop_
_entity.id
_entity.type
_entity.pdbx_description
1 polymer ?
#
loop_
_entity_poly.entity_id
_entity_poly.type
_entity_poly.pdbx_seq_one_letter_code
_entity_poly.pdbx_strand_id
1 'polypeptide(L)'
;LDKLMSSRFSAGLTDRFACSRKSGEMLFGHDPFTVVHNGIDTARFAPDPVRRASLRAALGVAEGEILLGHVGRFSAQKNHPGLLKIFAALCAQDPRMRLVLLGGGDAEYVEKMRALAQELQVSNRVIFAGVRSDIPAFYDAMDAFVLPSLFEGLPVVLVEAQCAGLPCFVSDTVDPDAAFTDRLHFLPLNDTAAWVAALGQESFARDADAPQKALAAGYDIRTTAEFLQNFYLRRYKEVTP
;
A
#
# COMPACT_ATOMS: atom_id res chain seq x y z
N LEU A 1 2.56 28.28 0.51
CA LEU A 1 3.86 28.16 1.21
C LEU A 1 4.74 27.09 0.55
N ASP A 2 4.17 25.97 0.09
CA ASP A 2 4.94 24.83 -0.44
C ASP A 2 5.66 25.13 -1.77
N LYS A 3 5.06 25.91 -2.68
CA LYS A 3 5.70 26.30 -3.94
C LYS A 3 6.89 27.25 -3.77
N LEU A 4 6.88 28.09 -2.73
CA LEU A 4 8.00 29.02 -2.45
C LEU A 4 9.18 28.29 -1.78
N MET A 5 8.92 27.25 -1.02
CA MET A 5 9.96 26.40 -0.41
C MET A 5 10.63 25.52 -1.45
N SER A 6 9.90 24.89 -2.38
CA SER A 6 10.46 24.03 -3.42
C SER A 6 11.39 24.80 -4.37
N SER A 7 11.05 26.05 -4.75
CA SER A 7 11.89 26.87 -5.64
C SER A 7 13.23 27.29 -5.01
N ARG A 8 13.31 27.42 -3.68
CA ARG A 8 14.57 27.74 -2.97
C ARG A 8 15.49 26.55 -2.81
N PHE A 9 14.95 25.34 -2.73
CA PHE A 9 15.75 24.10 -2.62
C PHE A 9 16.27 23.61 -3.98
N SER A 10 15.65 23.99 -5.10
CA SER A 10 16.10 23.56 -6.43
C SER A 10 17.26 24.41 -7.00
N ALA A 11 17.49 25.62 -6.47
CA ALA A 11 18.60 26.47 -6.88
C ALA A 11 19.92 25.88 -6.36
N GLY A 12 20.73 25.33 -7.25
CA GLY A 12 22.03 24.71 -6.93
C GLY A 12 22.02 23.16 -6.93
N LEU A 13 20.89 22.52 -7.19
CA LEU A 13 20.86 21.07 -7.41
C LEU A 13 21.39 20.76 -8.82
N THR A 14 22.32 19.82 -8.92
CA THR A 14 22.87 19.33 -10.20
C THR A 14 22.00 18.21 -10.78
N ASP A 15 21.39 17.43 -9.93
CA ASP A 15 20.57 16.28 -10.31
C ASP A 15 19.30 16.21 -9.42
N ARG A 16 18.18 15.85 -10.02
CA ARG A 16 16.89 15.81 -9.36
C ARG A 16 16.31 14.40 -9.45
N PHE A 17 15.94 13.83 -8.31
CA PHE A 17 15.30 12.52 -8.20
C PHE A 17 13.95 12.64 -7.49
N ALA A 18 12.98 11.88 -7.96
CA ALA A 18 11.67 11.76 -7.31
C ALA A 18 11.21 10.30 -7.29
N CYS A 19 10.43 9.93 -6.31
CA CYS A 19 9.93 8.56 -6.18
C CYS A 19 8.76 8.23 -7.14
N SER A 20 8.10 9.24 -7.70
CA SER A 20 7.08 9.12 -8.75
C SER A 20 7.11 10.35 -9.66
N ARG A 21 6.47 10.25 -10.83
CA ARG A 21 6.30 11.38 -11.75
C ARG A 21 5.55 12.53 -11.08
N LYS A 22 4.41 12.25 -10.46
CA LYS A 22 3.58 13.24 -9.75
C LYS A 22 4.36 13.97 -8.64
N SER A 23 5.16 13.23 -7.85
CA SER A 23 6.02 13.83 -6.82
C SER A 23 7.10 14.72 -7.44
N GLY A 24 7.70 14.31 -8.55
CA GLY A 24 8.70 15.10 -9.25
C GLY A 24 8.13 16.39 -9.84
N GLU A 25 6.98 16.33 -10.50
CA GLU A 25 6.28 17.50 -11.03
C GLU A 25 5.88 18.48 -9.93
N MET A 26 5.43 17.97 -8.77
CA MET A 26 5.12 18.81 -7.62
C MET A 26 6.35 19.51 -7.04
N LEU A 27 7.50 18.82 -6.97
CA LEU A 27 8.72 19.34 -6.37
C LEU A 27 9.51 20.23 -7.33
N PHE A 28 9.60 19.88 -8.61
CA PHE A 28 10.50 20.48 -9.58
C PHE A 28 9.78 21.23 -10.71
N GLY A 29 8.46 21.13 -10.79
CA GLY A 29 7.66 21.77 -11.84
C GLY A 29 8.02 21.20 -13.21
N HIS A 30 8.48 22.09 -14.12
CA HIS A 30 8.90 21.71 -15.48
C HIS A 30 10.39 21.37 -15.60
N ASP A 31 11.16 21.48 -14.51
CA ASP A 31 12.57 21.12 -14.53
C ASP A 31 12.73 19.60 -14.72
N PRO A 32 13.71 19.15 -15.50
CA PRO A 32 13.93 17.72 -15.72
C PRO A 32 14.34 17.03 -14.42
N PHE A 33 13.79 15.85 -14.19
CA PHE A 33 14.13 14.97 -13.08
C PHE A 33 14.10 13.49 -13.50
N THR A 34 14.76 12.65 -12.74
CA THR A 34 14.73 11.20 -12.92
C THR A 34 13.83 10.56 -11.88
N VAL A 35 12.91 9.71 -12.31
CA VAL A 35 12.12 8.90 -11.38
C VAL A 35 12.98 7.74 -10.90
N VAL A 36 13.11 7.63 -9.57
CA VAL A 36 13.77 6.53 -8.89
C VAL A 36 12.79 5.98 -7.85
N HIS A 37 12.17 4.87 -8.17
CA HIS A 37 11.14 4.28 -7.31
C HIS A 37 11.70 3.86 -5.95
N ASN A 38 10.87 3.97 -4.92
CA ASN A 38 11.13 3.37 -3.62
C ASN A 38 11.06 1.84 -3.77
N GLY A 39 12.23 1.22 -3.97
CA GLY A 39 12.34 -0.21 -4.19
C GLY A 39 12.02 -1.03 -2.93
N ILE A 40 11.45 -2.21 -3.15
CA ILE A 40 11.21 -3.23 -2.14
C ILE A 40 12.04 -4.50 -2.43
N ASP A 41 12.23 -5.35 -1.45
CA ASP A 41 12.76 -6.70 -1.68
C ASP A 41 11.66 -7.58 -2.27
N THR A 42 11.57 -7.64 -3.61
CA THR A 42 10.52 -8.36 -4.33
C THR A 42 10.50 -9.86 -3.98
N ALA A 43 11.65 -10.46 -3.68
CA ALA A 43 11.72 -11.86 -3.27
C ALA A 43 11.09 -12.11 -1.89
N ARG A 44 11.22 -11.14 -0.97
CA ARG A 44 10.63 -11.21 0.37
C ARG A 44 9.10 -11.18 0.34
N PHE A 45 8.52 -10.47 -0.64
CA PHE A 45 7.06 -10.31 -0.79
C PHE A 45 6.46 -11.32 -1.78
N ALA A 46 7.26 -12.22 -2.35
CA ALA A 46 6.73 -13.31 -3.18
C ALA A 46 5.77 -14.19 -2.38
N PRO A 47 4.62 -14.58 -2.98
CA PRO A 47 3.60 -15.39 -2.28
C PRO A 47 4.16 -16.70 -1.73
N ASP A 48 3.82 -17.00 -0.46
CA ASP A 48 4.21 -18.23 0.23
C ASP A 48 2.97 -18.89 0.87
N PRO A 49 2.50 -20.03 0.32
CA PRO A 49 1.33 -20.73 0.83
C PRO A 49 1.52 -21.32 2.24
N VAL A 50 2.76 -21.61 2.63
CA VAL A 50 3.04 -22.15 3.98
C VAL A 50 2.93 -21.03 5.02
N ARG A 51 3.52 -19.85 4.74
CA ARG A 51 3.34 -18.66 5.59
C ARG A 51 1.87 -18.28 5.69
N ARG A 52 1.13 -18.31 4.56
CA ARG A 52 -0.31 -18.05 4.51
C ARG A 52 -1.07 -18.95 5.47
N ALA A 53 -0.92 -20.28 5.33
CA ALA A 53 -1.64 -21.25 6.16
C ALA A 53 -1.33 -21.06 7.66
N SER A 54 -0.05 -20.90 7.99
CA SER A 54 0.41 -20.72 9.36
C SER A 54 -0.17 -19.45 10.01
N LEU A 55 -0.11 -18.31 9.32
CA LEU A 55 -0.58 -17.05 9.91
C LEU A 55 -2.11 -16.98 9.95
N ARG A 56 -2.84 -17.50 8.97
CA ARG A 56 -4.31 -17.60 9.03
C ARG A 56 -4.76 -18.41 10.24
N ALA A 57 -4.13 -19.55 10.52
CA ALA A 57 -4.41 -20.35 11.71
C ALA A 57 -4.13 -19.57 13.01
N ALA A 58 -3.00 -18.86 13.08
CA ALA A 58 -2.63 -18.04 14.24
C ALA A 58 -3.59 -16.85 14.47
N LEU A 59 -4.16 -16.29 13.40
CA LEU A 59 -5.16 -15.21 13.47
C LEU A 59 -6.58 -15.71 13.70
N GLY A 60 -6.81 -17.02 13.75
CA GLY A 60 -8.14 -17.62 13.87
C GLY A 60 -9.04 -17.37 12.67
N VAL A 61 -8.45 -17.23 11.47
CA VAL A 61 -9.17 -17.09 10.21
C VAL A 61 -9.50 -18.49 9.69
N ALA A 62 -10.80 -18.84 9.66
CA ALA A 62 -11.26 -20.15 9.26
C ALA A 62 -11.13 -20.36 7.73
N GLU A 63 -11.22 -21.64 7.34
CA GLU A 63 -11.33 -22.00 5.93
C GLU A 63 -12.62 -21.40 5.34
N GLY A 64 -12.53 -20.82 4.14
CA GLY A 64 -13.63 -20.13 3.47
C GLY A 64 -13.90 -18.70 3.93
N GLU A 65 -13.29 -18.22 5.02
CA GLU A 65 -13.34 -16.79 5.36
C GLU A 65 -12.43 -15.98 4.42
N ILE A 66 -12.84 -14.76 4.11
CA ILE A 66 -12.14 -13.79 3.25
C ILE A 66 -11.48 -12.74 4.13
N LEU A 67 -10.16 -12.69 4.14
CA LEU A 67 -9.38 -11.76 4.95
C LEU A 67 -8.96 -10.54 4.14
N LEU A 68 -9.64 -9.42 4.32
CA LEU A 68 -9.20 -8.12 3.83
C LEU A 68 -8.09 -7.58 4.72
N GLY A 69 -7.10 -6.89 4.14
CA GLY A 69 -6.01 -6.31 4.90
C GLY A 69 -5.76 -4.85 4.63
N HIS A 70 -5.30 -4.14 5.65
CA HIS A 70 -4.81 -2.77 5.56
C HIS A 70 -3.50 -2.64 6.33
N VAL A 71 -2.50 -2.02 5.72
CA VAL A 71 -1.22 -1.71 6.34
C VAL A 71 -0.99 -0.20 6.29
N GLY A 72 -0.89 0.43 7.45
CA GLY A 72 -0.66 1.86 7.54
C GLY A 72 -0.73 2.40 8.96
N ARG A 73 -0.14 3.58 9.16
CA ARG A 73 -0.25 4.29 10.44
C ARG A 73 -1.71 4.62 10.72
N PHE A 74 -2.17 4.44 11.94
CA PHE A 74 -3.46 4.94 12.39
C PHE A 74 -3.44 6.47 12.44
N SER A 75 -3.92 7.09 11.37
CA SER A 75 -3.96 8.54 11.16
C SER A 75 -5.16 8.92 10.29
N ALA A 76 -5.54 10.19 10.31
CA ALA A 76 -6.63 10.70 9.48
C ALA A 76 -6.38 10.44 7.99
N GLN A 77 -5.13 10.57 7.53
CA GLN A 77 -4.74 10.31 6.13
C GLN A 77 -5.16 8.93 5.63
N LYS A 78 -4.98 7.88 6.45
CA LYS A 78 -5.29 6.50 6.08
C LYS A 78 -6.78 6.15 6.14
N ASN A 79 -7.61 7.06 6.64
CA ASN A 79 -9.07 6.97 6.61
C ASN A 79 -9.64 5.65 7.18
N HIS A 80 -9.13 5.23 8.34
CA HIS A 80 -9.65 4.03 9.01
C HIS A 80 -11.16 4.09 9.27
N PRO A 81 -11.79 5.26 9.60
CA PRO A 81 -13.24 5.32 9.73
C PRO A 81 -13.98 4.97 8.44
N GLY A 82 -13.49 5.43 7.28
CA GLY A 82 -14.04 5.07 5.96
C GLY A 82 -13.90 3.57 5.70
N LEU A 83 -12.72 3.00 5.98
CA LEU A 83 -12.46 1.57 5.86
C LEU A 83 -13.42 0.72 6.69
N LEU A 84 -13.65 1.08 7.96
CA LEU A 84 -14.56 0.35 8.85
C LEU A 84 -16.02 0.43 8.37
N LYS A 85 -16.46 1.56 7.80
CA LYS A 85 -17.80 1.69 7.20
C LYS A 85 -17.95 0.81 5.95
N ILE A 86 -16.96 0.81 5.06
CA ILE A 86 -16.91 -0.08 3.88
C ILE A 86 -16.98 -1.54 4.34
N PHE A 87 -16.16 -1.90 5.34
CA PHE A 87 -16.11 -3.26 5.88
C PHE A 87 -17.44 -3.69 6.53
N ALA A 88 -18.09 -2.81 7.28
CA ALA A 88 -19.41 -3.11 7.87
C ALA A 88 -20.47 -3.37 6.80
N ALA A 89 -20.48 -2.57 5.72
CA ALA A 89 -21.39 -2.78 4.60
C ALA A 89 -21.10 -4.09 3.85
N LEU A 90 -19.83 -4.51 3.73
CA LEU A 90 -19.44 -5.81 3.18
C LEU A 90 -19.92 -6.96 4.08
N CYS A 91 -19.72 -6.86 5.40
CA CYS A 91 -20.17 -7.88 6.34
C CYS A 91 -21.69 -8.12 6.33
N ALA A 92 -22.46 -7.08 5.97
CA ALA A 92 -23.91 -7.21 5.82
C ALA A 92 -24.31 -8.04 4.58
N GLN A 93 -23.44 -8.11 3.56
CA GLN A 93 -23.68 -8.89 2.35
C GLN A 93 -23.03 -10.28 2.40
N ASP A 94 -21.82 -10.37 2.97
CA ASP A 94 -21.08 -11.63 3.08
C ASP A 94 -20.55 -11.84 4.52
N PRO A 95 -21.12 -12.79 5.27
CA PRO A 95 -20.68 -13.08 6.63
C PRO A 95 -19.28 -13.69 6.72
N ARG A 96 -18.65 -14.06 5.62
CA ARG A 96 -17.29 -14.63 5.60
C ARG A 96 -16.21 -13.57 5.71
N MET A 97 -16.55 -12.29 5.58
CA MET A 97 -15.58 -11.19 5.58
C MET A 97 -14.91 -11.01 6.95
N ARG A 98 -13.59 -10.90 6.94
CA ARG A 98 -12.71 -10.54 8.05
C ARG A 98 -11.82 -9.38 7.65
N LEU A 99 -11.36 -8.59 8.61
CA LEU A 99 -10.46 -7.45 8.35
C LEU A 99 -9.27 -7.52 9.31
N VAL A 100 -8.06 -7.38 8.79
CA VAL A 100 -6.85 -7.19 9.60
C VAL A 100 -6.26 -5.80 9.36
N LEU A 101 -6.00 -5.08 10.46
CA LEU A 101 -5.43 -3.74 10.47
C LEU A 101 -4.04 -3.79 11.10
N LEU A 102 -3.01 -3.44 10.31
CA LEU A 102 -1.62 -3.39 10.74
C LEU A 102 -1.12 -1.95 10.80
N GLY A 103 -0.45 -1.62 11.86
CA GLY A 103 0.23 -0.35 12.06
C GLY A 103 0.11 0.17 13.47
N GLY A 104 0.91 1.18 13.77
CA GLY A 104 0.84 1.94 15.01
C GLY A 104 0.19 3.30 14.79
N GLY A 105 -0.05 4.02 15.88
CA GLY A 105 -0.61 5.36 15.84
C GLY A 105 -0.77 5.90 17.25
N ASP A 106 -1.42 7.03 17.36
CA ASP A 106 -1.86 7.55 18.65
C ASP A 106 -2.83 6.58 19.32
N ALA A 107 -2.61 6.28 20.61
CA ALA A 107 -3.39 5.27 21.34
C ALA A 107 -4.88 5.64 21.41
N GLU A 108 -5.20 6.93 21.62
CA GLU A 108 -6.57 7.42 21.68
C GLU A 108 -7.26 7.26 20.32
N TYR A 109 -6.53 7.52 19.22
CA TYR A 109 -7.06 7.31 17.87
C TYR A 109 -7.34 5.84 17.58
N VAL A 110 -6.45 4.93 18.00
CA VAL A 110 -6.66 3.48 17.85
C VAL A 110 -7.89 3.03 18.64
N GLU A 111 -8.06 3.50 19.89
CA GLU A 111 -9.23 3.16 20.70
C GLU A 111 -10.54 3.74 20.12
N LYS A 112 -10.52 4.93 19.52
CA LYS A 112 -11.65 5.45 18.76
C LYS A 112 -12.04 4.52 17.59
N MET A 113 -11.05 3.92 16.91
CA MET A 113 -11.34 2.96 15.83
C MET A 113 -11.90 1.64 16.35
N ARG A 114 -11.46 1.17 17.53
CA ARG A 114 -12.05 0.01 18.20
C ARG A 114 -13.51 0.27 18.59
N ALA A 115 -13.78 1.44 19.19
CA ALA A 115 -15.13 1.85 19.55
C ALA A 115 -16.05 1.96 18.31
N LEU A 116 -15.54 2.53 17.21
CA LEU A 116 -16.28 2.58 15.96
C LEU A 116 -16.58 1.20 15.39
N ALA A 117 -15.66 0.24 15.48
CA ALA A 117 -15.91 -1.13 15.06
C ALA A 117 -17.00 -1.82 15.92
N GLN A 118 -17.08 -1.47 17.21
CA GLN A 118 -18.17 -1.93 18.09
C GLN A 118 -19.51 -1.30 17.71
N GLU A 119 -19.55 0.02 17.50
CA GLU A 119 -20.73 0.75 17.05
C GLU A 119 -21.28 0.19 15.74
N LEU A 120 -20.40 -0.12 14.80
CA LEU A 120 -20.74 -0.75 13.51
C LEU A 120 -21.05 -2.26 13.62
N GLN A 121 -20.97 -2.83 14.82
CA GLN A 121 -21.25 -4.25 15.09
C GLN A 121 -20.35 -5.26 14.34
N VAL A 122 -19.10 -4.85 14.03
CA VAL A 122 -18.12 -5.69 13.32
C VAL A 122 -16.85 -5.98 14.13
N SER A 123 -16.81 -5.61 15.41
CA SER A 123 -15.60 -5.73 16.25
C SER A 123 -15.05 -7.16 16.35
N ASN A 124 -15.91 -8.16 16.35
CA ASN A 124 -15.53 -9.60 16.36
C ASN A 124 -14.95 -10.10 15.03
N ARG A 125 -15.01 -9.29 13.97
CA ARG A 125 -14.49 -9.58 12.64
C ARG A 125 -13.27 -8.75 12.27
N VAL A 126 -12.87 -7.78 13.12
CA VAL A 126 -11.74 -6.90 12.91
C VAL A 126 -10.59 -7.28 13.83
N ILE A 127 -9.43 -7.57 13.24
CA ILE A 127 -8.19 -7.90 13.94
C ILE A 127 -7.30 -6.66 13.93
N PHE A 128 -7.06 -6.07 15.08
CA PHE A 128 -6.09 -4.99 15.27
C PHE A 128 -4.74 -5.61 15.61
N ALA A 129 -3.91 -5.86 14.60
CA ALA A 129 -2.63 -6.57 14.73
C ALA A 129 -1.48 -5.72 15.30
N GLY A 130 -1.66 -4.38 15.38
CA GLY A 130 -0.63 -3.47 15.87
C GLY A 130 0.57 -3.35 14.92
N VAL A 131 1.72 -2.94 15.47
CA VAL A 131 2.97 -2.84 14.72
C VAL A 131 3.60 -4.23 14.59
N ARG A 132 3.92 -4.62 13.35
CA ARG A 132 4.49 -5.94 13.04
C ARG A 132 5.77 -5.81 12.24
N SER A 133 6.70 -6.75 12.42
CA SER A 133 7.93 -6.88 11.62
C SER A 133 7.82 -7.96 10.53
N ASP A 134 6.84 -8.86 10.65
CA ASP A 134 6.55 -9.99 9.76
C ASP A 134 5.50 -9.64 8.68
N ILE A 135 5.55 -8.41 8.18
CA ILE A 135 4.59 -7.88 7.20
C ILE A 135 4.36 -8.79 5.98
N PRO A 136 5.39 -9.43 5.38
CA PRO A 136 5.15 -10.35 4.25
C PRO A 136 4.20 -11.50 4.58
N ALA A 137 4.27 -12.06 5.80
CA ALA A 137 3.35 -13.12 6.21
C ALA A 137 1.89 -12.62 6.28
N PHE A 138 1.68 -11.37 6.67
CA PHE A 138 0.35 -10.77 6.65
C PHE A 138 -0.19 -10.59 5.23
N TYR A 139 0.64 -10.14 4.28
CA TYR A 139 0.22 -10.11 2.88
C TYR A 139 -0.10 -11.51 2.35
N ASP A 140 0.65 -12.54 2.75
CA ASP A 140 0.30 -13.92 2.39
C ASP A 140 -1.05 -14.36 2.98
N ALA A 141 -1.35 -13.97 4.22
CA ALA A 141 -2.60 -14.35 4.89
C ALA A 141 -3.84 -13.66 4.29
N MET A 142 -3.70 -12.45 3.74
CA MET A 142 -4.78 -11.65 3.14
C MET A 142 -5.31 -12.29 1.85
N ASP A 143 -6.54 -11.95 1.49
CA ASP A 143 -7.17 -12.26 0.21
C ASP A 143 -7.26 -11.02 -0.69
N ALA A 144 -7.36 -9.82 -0.08
CA ALA A 144 -7.30 -8.54 -0.78
C ALA A 144 -6.67 -7.47 0.12
N PHE A 145 -6.10 -6.45 -0.52
CA PHE A 145 -5.56 -5.28 0.17
C PHE A 145 -6.46 -4.05 -0.07
N VAL A 146 -6.78 -3.30 0.99
CA VAL A 146 -7.71 -2.16 0.93
C VAL A 146 -7.05 -0.90 1.49
N LEU A 147 -6.97 0.17 0.69
CA LEU A 147 -6.31 1.44 1.05
C LEU A 147 -7.19 2.65 0.68
N PRO A 148 -8.23 3.00 1.47
CA PRO A 148 -9.11 4.13 1.21
C PRO A 148 -8.52 5.44 1.73
N SER A 149 -7.25 5.68 1.51
CA SER A 149 -6.52 6.87 1.99
C SER A 149 -7.10 8.15 1.39
N LEU A 150 -7.13 9.22 2.18
CA LEU A 150 -7.60 10.53 1.72
C LEU A 150 -6.65 11.15 0.69
N PHE A 151 -5.36 10.88 0.82
CA PHE A 151 -4.30 11.27 -0.12
C PHE A 151 -3.09 10.38 0.06
N GLU A 152 -2.42 10.08 -1.03
CA GLU A 152 -1.14 9.37 -1.08
C GLU A 152 -0.29 9.94 -2.20
N GLY A 153 1.04 9.87 -2.01
CA GLY A 153 1.98 9.90 -3.12
C GLY A 153 2.07 8.49 -3.74
N LEU A 154 3.26 7.86 -3.65
CA LEU A 154 3.44 6.46 -4.00
C LEU A 154 3.51 5.63 -2.70
N PRO A 155 2.40 4.99 -2.25
CA PRO A 155 2.40 4.23 -1.01
C PRO A 155 3.17 2.90 -1.18
N VAL A 156 4.30 2.76 -0.48
CA VAL A 156 5.14 1.54 -0.55
C VAL A 156 4.35 0.28 -0.18
N VAL A 157 3.45 0.38 0.80
CA VAL A 157 2.56 -0.73 1.21
C VAL A 157 1.67 -1.26 0.07
N LEU A 158 1.34 -0.40 -0.92
CA LEU A 158 0.60 -0.81 -2.10
C LEU A 158 1.50 -1.55 -3.10
N VAL A 159 2.77 -1.14 -3.21
CA VAL A 159 3.77 -1.86 -4.02
C VAL A 159 3.99 -3.26 -3.43
N GLU A 160 4.13 -3.36 -2.11
CA GLU A 160 4.28 -4.62 -1.39
C GLU A 160 3.07 -5.54 -1.59
N ALA A 161 1.85 -5.01 -1.45
CA ALA A 161 0.61 -5.77 -1.62
C ALA A 161 0.43 -6.30 -3.05
N GLN A 162 0.70 -5.47 -4.05
CA GLN A 162 0.68 -5.88 -5.45
C GLN A 162 1.76 -6.95 -5.72
N CYS A 163 2.99 -6.76 -5.19
CA CYS A 163 4.08 -7.74 -5.34
C CYS A 163 3.72 -9.10 -4.70
N ALA A 164 2.95 -9.09 -3.60
CA ALA A 164 2.40 -10.30 -3.00
C ALA A 164 1.25 -10.93 -3.82
N GLY A 165 0.93 -10.39 -4.99
CA GLY A 165 -0.10 -10.88 -5.91
C GLY A 165 -1.53 -10.63 -5.46
N LEU A 166 -1.75 -9.69 -4.52
CA LEU A 166 -3.09 -9.39 -4.03
C LEU A 166 -3.87 -8.51 -5.01
N PRO A 167 -5.17 -8.73 -5.18
CA PRO A 167 -6.05 -7.69 -5.67
C PRO A 167 -6.05 -6.53 -4.67
N CYS A 168 -5.88 -5.31 -5.18
CA CYS A 168 -5.76 -4.11 -4.39
C CYS A 168 -6.88 -3.13 -4.72
N PHE A 169 -7.55 -2.62 -3.67
CA PHE A 169 -8.63 -1.65 -3.77
C PHE A 169 -8.18 -0.36 -3.10
N VAL A 170 -8.04 0.70 -3.86
CA VAL A 170 -7.50 1.97 -3.37
C VAL A 170 -8.40 3.13 -3.72
N SER A 171 -8.30 4.23 -2.99
CA SER A 171 -9.00 5.46 -3.36
C SER A 171 -8.45 6.03 -4.66
N ASP A 172 -9.28 6.70 -5.42
CA ASP A 172 -8.96 7.44 -6.65
C ASP A 172 -8.02 8.64 -6.41
N THR A 173 -7.71 8.94 -5.16
CA THR A 173 -6.70 9.93 -4.75
C THR A 173 -5.26 9.40 -4.81
N VAL A 174 -5.08 8.08 -4.88
CA VAL A 174 -3.77 7.43 -5.04
C VAL A 174 -3.23 7.69 -6.44
N ASP A 175 -1.91 7.89 -6.56
CA ASP A 175 -1.26 8.10 -7.85
C ASP A 175 -1.44 6.86 -8.75
N PRO A 176 -2.04 6.99 -9.96
CA PRO A 176 -2.23 5.87 -10.87
C PRO A 176 -0.91 5.25 -11.35
N ASP A 177 0.21 5.96 -11.30
CA ASP A 177 1.55 5.42 -11.60
C ASP A 177 1.98 4.31 -10.61
N ALA A 178 1.24 4.13 -9.49
CA ALA A 178 1.44 3.02 -8.58
C ALA A 178 1.01 1.65 -9.15
N ALA A 179 0.25 1.63 -10.24
CA ALA A 179 -0.28 0.42 -10.84
C ALA A 179 0.78 -0.31 -11.68
N PHE A 180 1.07 -1.56 -11.33
CA PHE A 180 1.88 -2.45 -12.17
C PHE A 180 1.28 -3.86 -12.32
N THR A 181 0.10 -4.09 -11.73
CA THR A 181 -0.71 -5.28 -11.94
C THR A 181 -2.10 -4.90 -12.45
N ASP A 182 -2.77 -5.81 -13.14
CA ASP A 182 -4.14 -5.61 -13.67
C ASP A 182 -5.21 -5.68 -12.56
N ARG A 183 -4.79 -5.89 -11.32
CA ARG A 183 -5.66 -6.13 -10.16
C ARG A 183 -5.66 -4.97 -9.18
N LEU A 184 -5.33 -3.76 -9.65
CA LEU A 184 -5.45 -2.53 -8.88
C LEU A 184 -6.70 -1.76 -9.32
N HIS A 185 -7.64 -1.60 -8.37
CA HIS A 185 -8.93 -0.94 -8.58
C HIS A 185 -8.93 0.42 -7.89
N PHE A 186 -9.14 1.49 -8.64
CA PHE A 186 -9.29 2.85 -8.11
C PHE A 186 -10.77 3.15 -7.88
N LEU A 187 -11.13 3.53 -6.67
CA LEU A 187 -12.52 3.69 -6.25
C LEU A 187 -12.76 5.07 -5.59
N PRO A 188 -13.90 5.71 -5.82
CA PRO A 188 -14.20 7.01 -5.24
C PRO A 188 -14.39 6.90 -3.73
N LEU A 189 -13.76 7.83 -2.98
CA LEU A 189 -13.77 7.82 -1.51
C LEU A 189 -15.19 7.92 -0.91
N ASN A 190 -16.07 8.64 -1.57
CA ASN A 190 -17.41 8.98 -1.06
C ASN A 190 -18.49 7.99 -1.51
N ASP A 191 -18.13 6.91 -2.18
CA ASP A 191 -19.06 5.91 -2.69
C ASP A 191 -18.80 4.53 -2.07
N THR A 192 -19.28 4.31 -0.86
CA THR A 192 -19.18 3.01 -0.18
C THR A 192 -19.79 1.87 -1.01
N ALA A 193 -20.84 2.14 -1.80
CA ALA A 193 -21.50 1.13 -2.62
C ALA A 193 -20.57 0.64 -3.75
N ALA A 194 -19.78 1.53 -4.36
CA ALA A 194 -18.78 1.15 -5.35
C ALA A 194 -17.71 0.22 -4.76
N TRP A 195 -17.24 0.50 -3.53
CA TRP A 195 -16.28 -0.37 -2.84
C TRP A 195 -16.87 -1.75 -2.55
N VAL A 196 -18.10 -1.79 -2.06
CA VAL A 196 -18.79 -3.05 -1.74
C VAL A 196 -19.02 -3.86 -3.01
N ALA A 197 -19.45 -3.24 -4.10
CA ALA A 197 -19.67 -3.92 -5.38
C ALA A 197 -18.36 -4.47 -5.96
N ALA A 198 -17.28 -3.68 -5.94
CA ALA A 198 -15.99 -4.11 -6.47
C ALA A 198 -15.40 -5.27 -5.67
N LEU A 199 -15.39 -5.18 -4.33
CA LEU A 199 -14.90 -6.24 -3.43
C LEU A 199 -15.79 -7.48 -3.49
N GLY A 200 -17.10 -7.34 -3.64
CA GLY A 200 -18.04 -8.47 -3.70
C GLY A 200 -17.97 -9.28 -5.00
N GLN A 201 -17.44 -8.71 -6.07
CA GLN A 201 -17.28 -9.36 -7.38
C GLN A 201 -15.87 -9.93 -7.62
N GLU A 202 -14.92 -9.66 -6.71
CA GLU A 202 -13.53 -10.08 -6.88
C GLU A 202 -13.34 -11.58 -6.64
N SER A 203 -12.52 -12.19 -7.48
CA SER A 203 -12.21 -13.63 -7.39
C SER A 203 -11.23 -13.97 -6.27
N PHE A 204 -10.52 -13.00 -5.69
CA PHE A 204 -9.46 -13.14 -4.70
C PHE A 204 -8.32 -14.11 -5.07
N ALA A 205 -8.23 -14.51 -6.34
CA ALA A 205 -7.11 -15.30 -6.83
C ALA A 205 -5.82 -14.46 -6.81
N ARG A 206 -4.69 -15.07 -6.51
CA ARG A 206 -3.40 -14.37 -6.52
C ARG A 206 -2.81 -14.29 -7.92
N ASP A 207 -2.14 -13.19 -8.21
CA ASP A 207 -1.29 -13.04 -9.39
C ASP A 207 0.08 -13.66 -9.10
N ALA A 208 0.34 -14.83 -9.68
CA ALA A 208 1.60 -15.54 -9.46
C ALA A 208 2.81 -14.83 -10.08
N ASP A 209 2.59 -14.00 -11.10
CA ASP A 209 3.63 -13.27 -11.83
C ASP A 209 3.90 -11.87 -11.25
N ALA A 210 3.21 -11.51 -10.17
CA ALA A 210 3.31 -10.18 -9.57
C ALA A 210 4.73 -9.78 -9.13
N PRO A 211 5.58 -10.66 -8.56
CA PRO A 211 6.97 -10.31 -8.26
C PRO A 211 7.78 -9.93 -9.50
N GLN A 212 7.57 -10.63 -10.63
CA GLN A 212 8.21 -10.34 -11.91
C GLN A 212 7.70 -9.01 -12.50
N LYS A 213 6.40 -8.73 -12.37
CA LYS A 213 5.81 -7.44 -12.76
C LYS A 213 6.38 -6.29 -11.94
N ALA A 214 6.55 -6.47 -10.62
CA ALA A 214 7.18 -5.50 -9.74
C ALA A 214 8.63 -5.20 -10.15
N LEU A 215 9.42 -6.23 -10.46
CA LEU A 215 10.79 -6.11 -10.96
C LEU A 215 10.81 -5.34 -12.30
N ALA A 216 9.97 -5.72 -13.26
CA ALA A 216 9.87 -5.07 -14.57
C ALA A 216 9.43 -3.60 -14.47
N ALA A 217 8.61 -3.26 -13.49
CA ALA A 217 8.16 -1.89 -13.19
C ALA A 217 9.21 -1.06 -12.43
N GLY A 218 10.38 -1.63 -12.09
CA GLY A 218 11.48 -0.92 -11.42
C GLY A 218 11.32 -0.78 -9.90
N TYR A 219 10.52 -1.65 -9.27
CA TYR A 219 10.31 -1.63 -7.82
C TYR A 219 11.23 -2.58 -7.04
N ASP A 220 12.19 -3.27 -7.69
CA ASP A 220 13.17 -4.07 -6.96
C ASP A 220 14.28 -3.20 -6.36
N ILE A 221 14.52 -3.34 -5.05
CA ILE A 221 15.50 -2.53 -4.32
C ILE A 221 16.93 -2.73 -4.85
N ARG A 222 17.26 -3.90 -5.38
CA ARG A 222 18.60 -4.19 -5.93
C ARG A 222 18.85 -3.37 -7.18
N THR A 223 17.85 -3.30 -8.08
CA THR A 223 17.93 -2.47 -9.29
C THR A 223 18.05 -0.99 -8.95
N THR A 224 17.27 -0.52 -7.97
CA THR A 224 17.35 0.87 -7.49
C THR A 224 18.72 1.18 -6.87
N ALA A 225 19.23 0.27 -6.04
CA ALA A 225 20.53 0.43 -5.40
C ALA A 225 21.68 0.46 -6.42
N GLU A 226 21.65 -0.44 -7.41
CA GLU A 226 22.64 -0.49 -8.49
C GLU A 226 22.62 0.80 -9.35
N PHE A 227 21.43 1.28 -9.70
CA PHE A 227 21.29 2.55 -10.41
C PHE A 227 21.94 3.70 -9.63
N LEU A 228 21.61 3.85 -8.34
CA LEU A 228 22.15 4.93 -7.50
C LEU A 228 23.65 4.77 -7.28
N GLN A 229 24.16 3.57 -7.06
CA GLN A 229 25.58 3.31 -6.92
C GLN A 229 26.35 3.73 -8.19
N ASN A 230 25.88 3.30 -9.36
CA ASN A 230 26.50 3.65 -10.64
C ASN A 230 26.43 5.16 -10.91
N PHE A 231 25.32 5.81 -10.54
CA PHE A 231 25.18 7.26 -10.63
C PHE A 231 26.23 7.98 -9.79
N TYR A 232 26.35 7.64 -8.50
CA TYR A 232 27.32 8.30 -7.59
C TYR A 232 28.76 8.02 -7.96
N LEU A 233 29.10 6.80 -8.39
CA LEU A 233 30.44 6.47 -8.85
C LEU A 233 30.84 7.26 -10.10
N ARG A 234 29.92 7.45 -11.05
CA ARG A 234 30.16 8.29 -12.23
C ARG A 234 30.39 9.74 -11.83
N ARG A 235 29.51 10.30 -10.99
CA ARG A 235 29.65 11.68 -10.51
C ARG A 235 30.95 11.91 -9.73
N TYR A 236 31.34 10.94 -8.90
CA TYR A 236 32.62 11.02 -8.19
C TYR A 236 33.81 11.13 -9.14
N LYS A 237 33.84 10.35 -10.22
CA LYS A 237 34.90 10.40 -11.23
C LYS A 237 34.92 11.71 -12.03
N GLU A 238 33.76 12.36 -12.22
CA GLU A 238 33.66 13.65 -12.92
C GLU A 238 34.21 14.82 -12.10
N VAL A 239 34.17 14.74 -10.77
CA VAL A 239 34.61 15.83 -9.87
C VAL A 239 35.96 15.57 -9.18
N THR A 240 36.50 14.38 -9.32
CA THR A 240 37.84 14.02 -8.77
C THR A 240 38.83 13.94 -9.91
N PRO A 241 39.84 14.84 -9.98
CA PRO A 241 40.84 14.87 -11.04
C PRO A 241 41.75 13.62 -11.01
#